data_7eef299656e31be9e62cb952a085fa9d
#
_entry.id   7eef299656e31be9e62cb952a085fa9d
#
_cell.length_a   1.000
_cell.length_b   1.000
_cell.length_c   1.000
_cell.angle_alpha   90.00
_cell.angle_beta   90.00
_cell.angle_gamma   90.00
#
_symmetry.space_group_name_H-M   'P 1'
#
loop_
_entity.id
_entity.type
_entity.pdbx_description
1 polymer ?
#
loop_
_entity_poly.entity_id
_entity_poly.type
_entity_poly.pdbx_seq_one_letter_code
_entity_poly.pdbx_strand_id
1 'polypeptide(L)'
;MGLRRITATFVICLGAWAQAGYTVEQIKSFVRSAIQLKNPDKEVALTLSKMKMSERLDLNTVEALQGEGAGPRTVAALKELATASASLSQAKAPAPKPAYIPPPPPSSEAQAKLLAEVKEYGLNYSTTYLPDFICLEQTRRYVDTTGKDSWSPTDVITARLSYYNHKEDYKLVSMNDKVVNDAAYTSAGGALSMGDFGTTMREIFEPQSNTHFEWERWATVRKRPTQVLSYRVPLETSQYSIHYGETAKDQGSTVTVGYHGSIFVDDELHVVVRIVQEAENIPPSFPVQQVKETLDYDFTKIGDREFLLPLVADVRMHSGREWAKNVKEFRLYRKFSADAVIKFDSEELSPLPDDKTKEQAPQPPPSPQPK
;
A
#
# COMPACT_ATOMS: atom_id res chain seq x y z
N MET A 1 -20.95 10.61 38.33
CA MET A 1 -20.36 11.64 37.43
C MET A 1 -20.48 11.12 36.00
N GLY A 2 -21.34 11.74 35.21
CA GLY A 2 -21.87 11.16 33.98
C GLY A 2 -20.92 11.34 32.78
N LEU A 3 -20.76 10.26 32.07
CA LEU A 3 -20.07 10.22 30.77
C LEU A 3 -21.02 10.83 29.71
N ARG A 4 -20.69 12.03 29.24
CA ARG A 4 -21.39 12.65 28.09
C ARG A 4 -20.98 11.91 26.82
N ARG A 5 -21.92 11.17 26.25
CA ARG A 5 -21.85 10.68 24.87
C ARG A 5 -21.96 11.86 23.93
N ILE A 6 -20.88 12.15 23.20
CA ILE A 6 -20.87 13.11 22.10
C ILE A 6 -21.52 12.39 20.91
N THR A 7 -22.79 12.63 20.69
CA THR A 7 -23.51 12.30 19.47
C THR A 7 -23.08 13.31 18.40
N ALA A 8 -22.21 12.91 17.48
CA ALA A 8 -21.91 13.70 16.29
C ALA A 8 -23.16 13.70 15.39
N THR A 9 -23.96 14.74 15.52
CA THR A 9 -25.10 15.00 14.65
C THR A 9 -24.56 15.50 13.32
N PHE A 10 -24.56 14.66 12.31
CA PHE A 10 -24.22 15.03 10.93
C PHE A 10 -25.40 15.87 10.38
N VAL A 11 -25.25 17.18 10.45
CA VAL A 11 -26.18 18.11 9.79
C VAL A 11 -25.90 18.05 8.29
N ILE A 12 -26.66 17.21 7.59
CA ILE A 12 -26.73 17.27 6.12
C ILE A 12 -27.47 18.59 5.81
N CYS A 13 -26.77 19.54 5.20
CA CYS A 13 -27.36 20.71 4.60
C CYS A 13 -28.38 20.27 3.54
N LEU A 14 -29.65 20.13 3.92
CA LEU A 14 -30.82 19.98 3.06
C LEU A 14 -31.15 21.33 2.45
N GLY A 15 -30.29 21.77 1.53
CA GLY A 15 -30.58 22.93 0.67
C GLY A 15 -31.20 22.45 -0.63
N ALA A 16 -32.52 22.76 -0.83
CA ALA A 16 -33.22 22.96 -2.11
C ALA A 16 -33.16 21.84 -3.20
N TRP A 17 -33.24 20.54 -2.86
CA TRP A 17 -33.42 19.46 -3.84
C TRP A 17 -34.71 18.65 -3.61
N ALA A 18 -35.78 19.33 -3.25
CA ALA A 18 -37.03 18.71 -2.75
C ALA A 18 -37.91 18.03 -3.82
N GLN A 19 -37.44 17.76 -5.06
CA GLN A 19 -38.25 17.07 -6.09
C GLN A 19 -37.50 16.04 -6.97
N ALA A 20 -36.21 15.91 -6.90
CA ALA A 20 -35.51 14.87 -7.64
C ALA A 20 -35.26 13.66 -6.69
N GLY A 21 -35.80 12.46 -7.04
CA GLY A 21 -35.54 11.24 -6.29
C GLY A 21 -34.05 10.87 -6.31
N TYR A 22 -33.64 9.93 -5.45
CA TYR A 22 -32.26 9.46 -5.37
C TYR A 22 -31.91 8.56 -6.54
N THR A 23 -30.69 8.70 -7.08
CA THR A 23 -30.14 7.79 -8.09
C THR A 23 -29.65 6.49 -7.46
N VAL A 24 -29.51 5.43 -8.27
CA VAL A 24 -28.94 4.15 -7.81
C VAL A 24 -27.52 4.35 -7.22
N GLU A 25 -26.68 5.18 -7.84
CA GLU A 25 -25.34 5.47 -7.32
C GLU A 25 -25.35 6.19 -5.96
N GLN A 26 -26.28 7.08 -5.73
CA GLN A 26 -26.44 7.73 -4.43
C GLN A 26 -26.85 6.73 -3.33
N ILE A 27 -27.77 5.79 -3.65
CA ILE A 27 -28.16 4.72 -2.74
C ILE A 27 -26.98 3.80 -2.43
N LYS A 28 -26.22 3.37 -3.45
CA LYS A 28 -25.01 2.54 -3.29
C LYS A 28 -23.98 3.24 -2.39
N SER A 29 -23.70 4.50 -2.66
CA SER A 29 -22.76 5.31 -1.87
C SER A 29 -23.19 5.43 -0.41
N PHE A 30 -24.48 5.70 -0.16
CA PHE A 30 -25.04 5.79 1.19
C PHE A 30 -24.89 4.47 1.96
N VAL A 31 -25.29 3.33 1.35
CA VAL A 31 -25.23 2.03 2.00
C VAL A 31 -23.79 1.61 2.28
N ARG A 32 -22.86 1.80 1.32
CA ARG A 32 -21.43 1.52 1.51
C ARG A 32 -20.82 2.34 2.64
N SER A 33 -21.13 3.63 2.69
CA SER A 33 -20.70 4.50 3.79
C SER A 33 -21.25 4.04 5.13
N ALA A 34 -22.51 3.60 5.17
CA ALA A 34 -23.12 3.09 6.39
C ALA A 34 -22.46 1.78 6.86
N ILE A 35 -22.09 0.88 5.95
CA ILE A 35 -21.35 -0.35 6.24
C ILE A 35 -19.97 -0.01 6.82
N GLN A 36 -19.22 0.88 6.15
CA GLN A 36 -17.88 1.30 6.60
C GLN A 36 -17.88 1.95 7.98
N LEU A 37 -18.89 2.77 8.26
CA LEU A 37 -19.08 3.44 9.56
C LEU A 37 -19.71 2.54 10.62
N LYS A 38 -20.04 1.27 10.28
CA LYS A 38 -20.72 0.30 11.17
C LYS A 38 -22.01 0.87 11.76
N ASN A 39 -22.78 1.62 10.97
CA ASN A 39 -24.05 2.19 11.40
C ASN A 39 -25.06 1.07 11.72
N PRO A 40 -25.94 1.23 12.75
CA PRO A 40 -26.93 0.24 13.09
C PRO A 40 -27.88 -0.06 11.92
N ASP A 41 -28.04 -1.33 11.56
CA ASP A 41 -28.87 -1.80 10.43
C ASP A 41 -30.30 -1.23 10.44
N LYS A 42 -30.89 -1.09 11.63
CA LYS A 42 -32.22 -0.50 11.83
C LYS A 42 -32.27 0.97 11.38
N GLU A 43 -31.24 1.75 11.64
CA GLU A 43 -31.20 3.18 11.30
C GLU A 43 -30.98 3.39 9.79
N VAL A 44 -30.13 2.55 9.19
CA VAL A 44 -29.90 2.56 7.73
C VAL A 44 -31.21 2.21 7.01
N ALA A 45 -31.90 1.14 7.42
CA ALA A 45 -33.18 0.75 6.86
C ALA A 45 -34.26 1.84 6.99
N LEU A 46 -34.34 2.48 8.18
CA LEU A 46 -35.29 3.58 8.42
C LEU A 46 -34.99 4.80 7.53
N THR A 47 -33.74 5.06 7.24
CA THR A 47 -33.34 6.16 6.34
C THR A 47 -33.74 5.82 4.90
N LEU A 48 -33.45 4.61 4.44
CA LEU A 48 -33.81 4.13 3.11
C LEU A 48 -35.33 4.16 2.88
N SER A 49 -36.13 3.78 3.87
CA SER A 49 -37.60 3.77 3.73
C SER A 49 -38.23 5.17 3.51
N LYS A 50 -37.49 6.24 3.79
CA LYS A 50 -37.88 7.63 3.54
C LYS A 50 -37.45 8.18 2.18
N MET A 51 -36.59 7.44 1.47
CA MET A 51 -36.06 7.83 0.18
C MET A 51 -37.01 7.46 -0.95
N LYS A 52 -36.97 8.26 -2.03
CA LYS A 52 -37.69 7.97 -3.28
C LYS A 52 -36.65 7.89 -4.40
N MET A 53 -36.80 6.91 -5.29
CA MET A 53 -35.93 6.74 -6.42
C MET A 53 -36.26 7.64 -7.59
N SER A 54 -35.25 8.11 -8.32
CA SER A 54 -35.38 8.79 -9.60
C SER A 54 -35.24 7.84 -10.80
N GLU A 55 -34.74 6.66 -10.56
CA GLU A 55 -34.49 5.63 -11.55
C GLU A 55 -34.69 4.24 -10.92
N ARG A 56 -34.81 3.21 -11.77
CA ARG A 56 -35.08 1.83 -11.32
C ARG A 56 -33.88 1.25 -10.60
N LEU A 57 -34.10 0.80 -9.36
CA LEU A 57 -33.14 -0.01 -8.60
C LEU A 57 -33.38 -1.49 -8.95
N ASP A 58 -32.38 -2.17 -9.52
CA ASP A 58 -32.44 -3.58 -9.86
C ASP A 58 -32.05 -4.48 -8.66
N LEU A 59 -32.52 -5.74 -8.69
CA LEU A 59 -32.25 -6.72 -7.63
C LEU A 59 -30.77 -7.14 -7.59
N ASN A 60 -30.06 -7.12 -8.72
CA ASN A 60 -28.63 -7.46 -8.74
C ASN A 60 -27.82 -6.43 -7.91
N THR A 61 -28.21 -5.15 -7.96
CA THR A 61 -27.61 -4.12 -7.10
C THR A 61 -27.90 -4.38 -5.61
N VAL A 62 -29.09 -4.84 -5.28
CA VAL A 62 -29.42 -5.19 -3.86
C VAL A 62 -28.60 -6.39 -3.40
N GLU A 63 -28.47 -7.42 -4.23
CA GLU A 63 -27.64 -8.60 -3.94
C GLU A 63 -26.17 -8.25 -3.78
N ALA A 64 -25.64 -7.38 -4.65
CA ALA A 64 -24.26 -6.88 -4.52
C ALA A 64 -24.02 -6.17 -3.18
N LEU A 65 -24.92 -5.27 -2.77
CA LEU A 65 -24.83 -4.58 -1.48
C LEU A 65 -24.98 -5.53 -0.28
N GLN A 66 -25.79 -6.57 -0.42
CA GLN A 66 -25.87 -7.63 0.59
C GLN A 66 -24.54 -8.39 0.71
N GLY A 67 -23.89 -8.73 -0.42
CA GLY A 67 -22.55 -9.33 -0.45
C GLY A 67 -21.46 -8.43 0.14
N GLU A 68 -21.63 -7.11 0.05
CA GLU A 68 -20.74 -6.10 0.65
C GLU A 68 -20.97 -5.91 2.17
N GLY A 69 -21.98 -6.57 2.76
CA GLY A 69 -22.24 -6.56 4.21
C GLY A 69 -23.45 -5.73 4.66
N ALA A 70 -24.37 -5.38 3.74
CA ALA A 70 -25.63 -4.76 4.15
C ALA A 70 -26.46 -5.69 5.04
N GLY A 71 -26.91 -5.19 6.18
CA GLY A 71 -27.68 -5.96 7.14
C GLY A 71 -29.09 -6.35 6.64
N PRO A 72 -29.74 -7.34 7.26
CA PRO A 72 -30.99 -7.91 6.76
C PRO A 72 -32.14 -6.89 6.68
N ARG A 73 -32.21 -5.91 7.56
CA ARG A 73 -33.23 -4.83 7.51
C ARG A 73 -32.95 -3.85 6.39
N THR A 74 -31.67 -3.50 6.19
CA THR A 74 -31.20 -2.67 5.07
C THR A 74 -31.54 -3.34 3.72
N VAL A 75 -31.31 -4.64 3.59
CA VAL A 75 -31.65 -5.42 2.40
C VAL A 75 -33.15 -5.45 2.15
N ALA A 76 -33.97 -5.60 3.20
CA ALA A 76 -35.42 -5.55 3.08
C ALA A 76 -35.89 -4.18 2.55
N ALA A 77 -35.40 -3.07 3.13
CA ALA A 77 -35.72 -1.72 2.67
C ALA A 77 -35.28 -1.45 1.21
N LEU A 78 -34.12 -1.98 0.81
CA LEU A 78 -33.64 -1.90 -0.58
C LEU A 78 -34.56 -2.67 -1.55
N LYS A 79 -35.07 -3.84 -1.15
CA LYS A 79 -36.03 -4.62 -1.97
C LYS A 79 -37.37 -3.88 -2.10
N GLU A 80 -37.82 -3.18 -1.06
CA GLU A 80 -39.01 -2.33 -1.14
C GLU A 80 -38.79 -1.14 -2.12
N LEU A 81 -37.62 -0.48 -2.04
CA LEU A 81 -37.24 0.57 -3.00
C LEU A 81 -37.16 0.04 -4.44
N ALA A 82 -36.60 -1.16 -4.63
CA ALA A 82 -36.54 -1.81 -5.94
C ALA A 82 -37.94 -2.06 -6.50
N THR A 83 -38.86 -2.55 -5.67
CA THR A 83 -40.26 -2.76 -6.04
C THR A 83 -40.97 -1.45 -6.36
N ALA A 84 -40.80 -0.42 -5.53
CA ALA A 84 -41.40 0.90 -5.72
C ALA A 84 -40.86 1.63 -6.95
N SER A 85 -39.64 1.33 -7.37
CA SER A 85 -38.99 1.93 -8.54
C SER A 85 -39.12 1.10 -9.82
N ALA A 86 -39.80 -0.03 -9.80
CA ALA A 86 -39.87 -0.97 -10.94
C ALA A 86 -40.40 -0.35 -12.24
N SER A 87 -41.27 0.66 -12.14
CA SER A 87 -41.82 1.36 -13.28
C SER A 87 -40.96 2.53 -13.80
N LEU A 88 -39.91 2.88 -13.10
CA LEU A 88 -38.97 3.93 -13.51
C LEU A 88 -38.03 3.44 -14.61
N SER A 89 -37.45 4.35 -15.36
CA SER A 89 -36.42 4.02 -16.35
C SER A 89 -35.21 3.43 -15.67
N GLN A 90 -34.57 2.48 -16.33
CA GLN A 90 -33.31 1.89 -15.84
C GLN A 90 -32.24 2.99 -15.72
N ALA A 91 -31.45 2.94 -14.68
CA ALA A 91 -30.29 3.80 -14.52
C ALA A 91 -29.49 3.81 -15.81
N LYS A 92 -29.35 4.96 -16.44
CA LYS A 92 -28.44 5.09 -17.57
C LYS A 92 -27.04 4.87 -17.01
N ALA A 93 -26.39 3.79 -17.44
CA ALA A 93 -25.00 3.55 -17.04
C ALA A 93 -24.24 4.87 -17.19
N PRO A 94 -23.52 5.36 -16.16
CA PRO A 94 -22.74 6.57 -16.30
C PRO A 94 -21.89 6.40 -17.56
N ALA A 95 -21.95 7.36 -18.46
CA ALA A 95 -21.08 7.33 -19.63
C ALA A 95 -19.65 7.14 -19.09
N PRO A 96 -18.89 6.17 -19.62
CA PRO A 96 -17.53 5.96 -19.18
C PRO A 96 -16.83 7.31 -19.26
N LYS A 97 -16.30 7.80 -18.12
CA LYS A 97 -15.51 9.02 -18.13
C LYS A 97 -14.44 8.83 -19.20
N PRO A 98 -14.24 9.81 -20.11
CA PRO A 98 -13.17 9.71 -21.09
C PRO A 98 -11.89 9.28 -20.37
N ALA A 99 -11.24 8.23 -20.87
CA ALA A 99 -9.97 7.82 -20.31
C ALA A 99 -9.00 9.02 -20.36
N TYR A 100 -8.38 9.33 -19.24
CA TYR A 100 -7.36 10.37 -19.21
C TYR A 100 -6.21 9.92 -20.13
N ILE A 101 -5.89 10.74 -21.11
CA ILE A 101 -4.74 10.54 -21.99
C ILE A 101 -3.59 11.32 -21.35
N PRO A 102 -2.55 10.67 -20.83
CA PRO A 102 -1.42 11.36 -20.24
C PRO A 102 -0.69 12.20 -21.31
N PRO A 103 0.04 13.24 -20.89
CA PRO A 103 0.84 14.05 -21.83
C PRO A 103 1.90 13.18 -22.52
N PRO A 104 2.45 13.65 -23.65
CA PRO A 104 3.56 12.95 -24.30
C PRO A 104 4.75 12.81 -23.34
N PRO A 105 5.72 11.91 -23.63
CA PRO A 105 6.95 11.80 -22.86
C PRO A 105 7.64 13.17 -22.72
N PRO A 106 8.27 13.46 -21.57
CA PRO A 106 9.07 14.68 -21.41
C PRO A 106 10.21 14.74 -22.44
N SER A 107 10.68 15.93 -22.76
CA SER A 107 11.86 16.08 -23.62
C SER A 107 13.09 15.39 -23.02
N SER A 108 14.05 15.00 -23.83
CA SER A 108 15.32 14.38 -23.35
C SER A 108 16.04 15.24 -22.32
N GLU A 109 15.99 16.57 -22.47
CA GLU A 109 16.56 17.50 -21.49
C GLU A 109 15.82 17.46 -20.15
N ALA A 110 14.49 17.43 -20.19
CA ALA A 110 13.65 17.31 -18.98
C ALA A 110 13.86 15.97 -18.27
N GLN A 111 13.98 14.86 -19.03
CA GLN A 111 14.29 13.54 -18.48
C GLN A 111 15.69 13.52 -17.82
N ALA A 112 16.70 14.10 -18.46
CA ALA A 112 18.05 14.18 -17.92
C ALA A 112 18.09 15.03 -16.62
N LYS A 113 17.37 16.14 -16.60
CA LYS A 113 17.25 16.99 -15.39
C LYS A 113 16.57 16.22 -14.26
N LEU A 114 15.42 15.60 -14.52
CA LEU A 114 14.72 14.78 -13.53
C LEU A 114 15.63 13.69 -12.96
N LEU A 115 16.33 12.94 -13.82
CA LEU A 115 17.24 11.89 -13.40
C LEU A 115 18.37 12.42 -12.52
N ALA A 116 18.92 13.60 -12.83
CA ALA A 116 19.98 14.22 -12.01
C ALA A 116 19.47 14.57 -10.61
N GLU A 117 18.28 15.17 -10.49
CA GLU A 117 17.67 15.54 -9.21
C GLU A 117 17.29 14.30 -8.39
N VAL A 118 16.73 13.27 -9.02
CA VAL A 118 16.39 12.00 -8.37
C VAL A 118 17.63 11.24 -7.88
N LYS A 119 18.73 11.27 -8.66
CA LYS A 119 20.02 10.69 -8.23
C LYS A 119 20.57 11.40 -6.99
N GLU A 120 20.57 12.72 -6.98
CA GLU A 120 21.01 13.50 -5.83
C GLU A 120 20.17 13.17 -4.59
N TYR A 121 18.83 13.12 -4.74
CA TYR A 121 17.92 12.74 -3.66
C TYR A 121 18.20 11.32 -3.16
N GLY A 122 18.27 10.33 -4.04
CA GLY A 122 18.45 8.92 -3.68
C GLY A 122 19.77 8.64 -2.97
N LEU A 123 20.86 9.27 -3.42
CA LEU A 123 22.18 9.17 -2.76
C LEU A 123 22.18 9.77 -1.36
N ASN A 124 21.44 10.84 -1.15
CA ASN A 124 21.36 11.52 0.14
C ASN A 124 20.20 11.06 1.03
N TYR A 125 19.36 10.15 0.54
CA TYR A 125 18.14 9.75 1.25
C TYR A 125 18.43 9.25 2.67
N SER A 126 19.28 8.24 2.81
CA SER A 126 19.57 7.64 4.12
C SER A 126 20.47 8.49 5.01
N THR A 127 21.28 9.40 4.43
CA THR A 127 22.26 10.21 5.19
C THR A 127 21.75 11.58 5.59
N THR A 128 20.84 12.16 4.80
CA THR A 128 20.40 13.55 4.97
C THR A 128 18.91 13.68 5.25
N TYR A 129 18.08 12.85 4.57
CA TYR A 129 16.63 13.02 4.59
C TYR A 129 15.91 12.12 5.60
N LEU A 130 16.49 10.97 5.98
CA LEU A 130 15.94 10.13 7.05
C LEU A 130 16.25 10.72 8.42
N PRO A 131 15.22 10.92 9.28
CA PRO A 131 15.45 11.27 10.68
C PRO A 131 15.82 10.04 11.50
N ASP A 132 16.35 10.23 12.70
CA ASP A 132 16.36 9.16 13.70
C ASP A 132 14.94 8.86 14.17
N PHE A 133 14.50 7.60 14.05
CA PHE A 133 13.14 7.20 14.37
C PHE A 133 13.05 5.79 14.97
N ILE A 134 11.88 5.48 15.50
CA ILE A 134 11.44 4.14 15.85
C ILE A 134 10.11 3.91 15.15
N CYS A 135 9.89 2.71 14.60
CA CYS A 135 8.60 2.31 14.05
C CYS A 135 8.27 0.85 14.39
N LEU A 136 7.05 0.46 14.09
CA LEU A 136 6.58 -0.91 14.10
C LEU A 136 6.67 -1.46 12.68
N GLU A 137 7.35 -2.58 12.51
CA GLU A 137 7.27 -3.42 11.33
C GLU A 137 6.34 -4.59 11.61
N GLN A 138 5.31 -4.76 10.79
CA GLN A 138 4.47 -5.96 10.81
C GLN A 138 4.59 -6.69 9.48
N THR A 139 5.14 -7.90 9.53
CA THR A 139 5.34 -8.76 8.36
C THR A 139 4.32 -9.88 8.37
N ARG A 140 3.45 -9.93 7.34
CA ARG A 140 2.56 -11.05 7.06
C ARG A 140 3.18 -11.93 6.01
N ARG A 141 3.37 -13.21 6.36
CA ARG A 141 3.98 -14.20 5.45
C ARG A 141 2.92 -15.15 4.89
N TYR A 142 3.11 -15.49 3.62
CA TYR A 142 2.20 -16.35 2.86
C TYR A 142 3.00 -17.32 2.01
N VAL A 143 2.37 -18.47 1.68
CA VAL A 143 2.88 -19.43 0.72
C VAL A 143 1.82 -19.74 -0.34
N ASP A 144 2.29 -20.03 -1.56
CA ASP A 144 1.47 -20.59 -2.64
C ASP A 144 2.25 -21.74 -3.28
N THR A 145 1.69 -22.96 -3.16
CA THR A 145 2.23 -24.18 -3.76
C THR A 145 1.59 -24.50 -5.10
N THR A 146 0.62 -23.68 -5.53
CA THR A 146 -0.15 -23.89 -6.76
C THR A 146 0.39 -23.12 -7.96
N GLY A 147 1.13 -22.03 -7.71
CA GLY A 147 1.59 -21.09 -8.73
C GLY A 147 0.47 -20.30 -9.43
N LYS A 148 -0.71 -20.20 -8.78
CA LYS A 148 -1.91 -19.53 -9.32
C LYS A 148 -2.34 -18.31 -8.49
N ASP A 149 -1.40 -17.68 -7.78
CA ASP A 149 -1.67 -16.59 -6.84
C ASP A 149 -2.69 -16.96 -5.73
N SER A 150 -2.69 -18.25 -5.32
CA SER A 150 -3.54 -18.77 -4.25
C SER A 150 -2.78 -18.77 -2.92
N TRP A 151 -2.73 -17.62 -2.28
CA TRP A 151 -1.92 -17.37 -1.10
C TRP A 151 -2.56 -17.90 0.19
N SER A 152 -1.85 -18.78 0.88
CA SER A 152 -2.21 -19.28 2.21
C SER A 152 -1.36 -18.54 3.27
N PRO A 153 -1.96 -17.94 4.32
CA PRO A 153 -1.21 -17.28 5.37
C PRO A 153 -0.42 -18.32 6.19
N THR A 154 0.80 -18.00 6.56
CA THR A 154 1.67 -18.82 7.43
C THR A 154 1.76 -18.23 8.82
N ASP A 155 2.19 -17.01 8.94
CA ASP A 155 2.35 -16.32 10.21
C ASP A 155 2.37 -14.79 10.07
N VAL A 156 2.35 -14.13 11.22
CA VAL A 156 2.51 -12.69 11.36
C VAL A 156 3.63 -12.42 12.34
N ILE A 157 4.62 -11.65 11.91
CA ILE A 157 5.77 -11.23 12.71
C ILE A 157 5.62 -9.74 12.99
N THR A 158 5.79 -9.34 14.25
CA THR A 158 5.87 -7.93 14.63
C THR A 158 7.24 -7.63 15.21
N ALA A 159 7.93 -6.66 14.66
CA ALA A 159 9.22 -6.20 15.11
C ALA A 159 9.21 -4.72 15.43
N ARG A 160 10.01 -4.31 16.41
CA ARG A 160 10.39 -2.94 16.61
C ARG A 160 11.62 -2.65 15.76
N LEU A 161 11.53 -1.69 14.88
CA LEU A 161 12.65 -1.18 14.11
C LEU A 161 13.07 0.17 14.69
N SER A 162 14.34 0.31 14.94
CA SER A 162 14.98 1.58 15.31
C SER A 162 15.96 1.98 14.22
N TYR A 163 15.87 3.21 13.74
CA TYR A 163 16.85 3.82 12.86
C TYR A 163 17.56 4.94 13.64
N TYR A 164 18.82 4.74 13.91
CA TYR A 164 19.62 5.68 14.68
C TYR A 164 21.06 5.73 14.17
N ASN A 165 21.57 6.91 13.95
CA ASN A 165 22.95 7.11 13.45
C ASN A 165 23.23 6.29 12.18
N HIS A 166 22.29 6.33 11.23
CA HIS A 166 22.32 5.63 9.93
C HIS A 166 22.39 4.09 10.04
N LYS A 167 21.94 3.52 11.14
CA LYS A 167 21.90 2.07 11.37
C LYS A 167 20.50 1.62 11.73
N GLU A 168 20.14 0.49 11.17
CA GLU A 168 18.89 -0.21 11.49
C GLU A 168 19.15 -1.24 12.60
N ASP A 169 18.26 -1.30 13.58
CA ASP A 169 18.22 -2.32 14.62
C ASP A 169 16.82 -2.89 14.73
N TYR A 170 16.71 -4.21 14.55
CA TYR A 170 15.45 -4.94 14.54
C TYR A 170 15.34 -5.82 15.78
N LYS A 171 14.27 -5.65 16.54
CA LYS A 171 13.95 -6.50 17.70
C LYS A 171 12.59 -7.13 17.54
N LEU A 172 12.55 -8.45 17.60
CA LEU A 172 11.31 -9.21 17.53
C LEU A 172 10.45 -8.91 18.77
N VAL A 173 9.19 -8.53 18.55
CA VAL A 173 8.22 -8.20 19.60
C VAL A 173 7.20 -9.32 19.77
N SER A 174 6.61 -9.80 18.69
CA SER A 174 5.65 -10.89 18.71
C SER A 174 5.68 -11.72 17.44
N MET A 175 5.19 -12.97 17.56
CA MET A 175 4.94 -13.87 16.45
C MET A 175 3.57 -14.53 16.67
N ASN A 176 2.64 -14.36 15.72
CA ASN A 176 1.25 -14.81 15.84
C ASN A 176 0.62 -14.39 17.18
N ASP A 177 0.70 -13.11 17.49
CA ASP A 177 0.22 -12.45 18.73
C ASP A 177 0.85 -12.96 20.05
N LYS A 178 1.80 -13.87 19.96
CA LYS A 178 2.57 -14.32 21.14
C LYS A 178 3.78 -13.41 21.32
N VAL A 179 3.82 -12.69 22.42
CA VAL A 179 4.94 -11.82 22.79
C VAL A 179 6.21 -12.65 22.91
N VAL A 180 7.27 -12.19 22.26
CA VAL A 180 8.62 -12.76 22.33
C VAL A 180 9.52 -11.71 22.99
N ASN A 181 10.16 -12.06 24.09
CA ASN A 181 10.99 -11.10 24.83
C ASN A 181 12.33 -10.91 24.12
N ASP A 182 12.50 -9.78 23.44
CA ASP A 182 13.75 -9.25 22.84
C ASP A 182 14.61 -10.28 22.08
N ALA A 183 13.98 -11.23 21.39
CA ALA A 183 14.69 -12.16 20.53
C ALA A 183 15.23 -11.46 19.28
N ALA A 184 16.32 -11.97 18.73
CA ALA A 184 16.84 -11.47 17.46
C ALA A 184 15.80 -11.66 16.35
N TYR A 185 15.64 -10.68 15.47
CA TYR A 185 14.70 -10.73 14.33
C TYR A 185 14.93 -12.00 13.48
N THR A 186 16.18 -12.40 13.29
CA THR A 186 16.57 -13.61 12.56
C THR A 186 16.06 -14.92 13.20
N SER A 187 15.66 -14.89 14.48
CA SER A 187 15.09 -16.07 15.15
C SER A 187 13.68 -16.41 14.67
N ALA A 188 13.01 -15.50 13.96
CA ALA A 188 11.72 -15.77 13.33
C ALA A 188 11.78 -16.83 12.22
N GLY A 189 12.99 -17.09 11.66
CA GLY A 189 13.20 -18.08 10.60
C GLY A 189 12.46 -17.75 9.30
N GLY A 190 12.64 -18.59 8.29
CA GLY A 190 12.06 -18.40 6.96
C GLY A 190 12.74 -17.27 6.17
N ALA A 191 12.12 -16.87 5.06
CA ALA A 191 12.63 -15.76 4.26
C ALA A 191 12.44 -14.43 5.00
N LEU A 192 13.53 -13.72 5.22
CA LEU A 192 13.56 -12.39 5.82
C LEU A 192 14.29 -11.45 4.88
N SER A 193 13.84 -10.21 4.74
CA SER A 193 14.60 -9.15 4.06
C SER A 193 14.88 -8.02 5.06
N MET A 194 16.00 -7.34 4.86
CA MET A 194 16.46 -6.21 5.66
C MET A 194 17.08 -5.18 4.71
N GLY A 195 17.22 -3.92 5.14
CA GLY A 195 17.81 -2.87 4.31
C GLY A 195 16.79 -2.02 3.55
N ASP A 196 15.51 -2.07 3.94
CA ASP A 196 14.42 -1.36 3.27
C ASP A 196 14.54 0.18 3.43
N PHE A 197 15.37 0.65 4.38
CA PHE A 197 15.49 2.07 4.75
C PHE A 197 16.66 2.79 4.06
N GLY A 198 16.72 2.70 2.77
CA GLY A 198 17.63 3.53 1.98
C GLY A 198 18.82 2.80 1.38
N THR A 199 19.14 1.58 1.78
CA THR A 199 20.21 0.77 1.15
C THR A 199 19.87 0.51 -0.30
N THR A 200 18.69 -0.04 -0.60
CA THR A 200 18.23 -0.30 -1.96
C THR A 200 18.18 0.98 -2.81
N MET A 201 17.63 2.08 -2.26
CA MET A 201 17.58 3.35 -2.98
C MET A 201 18.98 3.87 -3.30
N ARG A 202 19.90 3.85 -2.33
CA ARG A 202 21.27 4.31 -2.52
C ARG A 202 22.02 3.47 -3.56
N GLU A 203 21.93 2.14 -3.46
CA GLU A 203 22.62 1.22 -4.37
C GLU A 203 22.22 1.41 -5.82
N ILE A 204 20.94 1.68 -6.11
CA ILE A 204 20.46 1.97 -7.47
C ILE A 204 21.15 3.22 -8.05
N PHE A 205 21.41 4.24 -7.22
CA PHE A 205 21.93 5.53 -7.68
C PHE A 205 23.44 5.73 -7.51
N GLU A 206 24.13 4.84 -6.79
CA GLU A 206 25.58 4.92 -6.63
C GLU A 206 26.30 4.82 -7.99
N PRO A 207 27.31 5.68 -8.25
CA PRO A 207 28.04 5.66 -9.53
C PRO A 207 28.68 4.30 -9.84
N GLN A 208 29.15 3.59 -8.81
CA GLN A 208 29.77 2.27 -8.97
C GLN A 208 28.80 1.17 -9.41
N SER A 209 27.50 1.34 -9.21
CA SER A 209 26.48 0.39 -9.65
C SER A 209 26.31 0.35 -11.16
N ASN A 210 26.84 1.36 -11.86
CA ASN A 210 26.74 1.48 -13.33
C ASN A 210 25.31 1.31 -13.84
N THR A 211 24.36 1.86 -13.12
CA THR A 211 22.93 1.70 -13.39
C THR A 211 22.53 2.42 -14.67
N HIS A 212 21.90 1.70 -15.56
CA HIS A 212 21.28 2.25 -16.75
C HIS A 212 19.83 2.64 -16.45
N PHE A 213 19.41 3.85 -16.86
CA PHE A 213 18.08 4.39 -16.66
C PHE A 213 17.45 4.81 -17.97
N GLU A 214 16.14 4.52 -18.13
CA GLU A 214 15.33 4.98 -19.25
C GLU A 214 13.97 5.47 -18.75
N TRP A 215 13.47 6.58 -19.31
CA TRP A 215 12.10 7.00 -19.03
C TRP A 215 11.12 6.03 -19.70
N GLU A 216 10.13 5.53 -18.94
CA GLU A 216 9.22 4.49 -19.40
C GLU A 216 7.81 5.03 -19.70
N ARG A 217 7.18 5.64 -18.70
CA ARG A 217 5.77 6.03 -18.78
C ARG A 217 5.33 6.95 -17.65
N TRP A 218 4.14 7.49 -17.81
CA TRP A 218 3.38 8.11 -16.73
C TRP A 218 2.63 7.07 -15.91
N ALA A 219 2.44 7.32 -14.61
CA ALA A 219 1.66 6.50 -13.69
C ALA A 219 0.99 7.38 -12.63
N THR A 220 0.25 6.76 -11.74
CA THR A 220 -0.29 7.40 -10.53
C THR A 220 -0.08 6.45 -9.35
N VAL A 221 0.51 6.96 -8.29
CA VAL A 221 0.71 6.23 -7.02
C VAL A 221 0.09 7.06 -5.91
N ARG A 222 -0.84 6.47 -5.14
CA ARG A 222 -1.56 7.16 -4.05
C ARG A 222 -2.15 8.52 -4.46
N LYS A 223 -2.77 8.55 -5.66
CA LYS A 223 -3.38 9.75 -6.29
C LYS A 223 -2.37 10.85 -6.67
N ARG A 224 -1.08 10.58 -6.62
CA ARG A 224 -0.01 11.51 -7.04
C ARG A 224 0.47 11.13 -8.44
N PRO A 225 0.50 12.05 -9.40
CA PRO A 225 1.13 11.81 -10.70
C PRO A 225 2.60 11.44 -10.51
N THR A 226 3.04 10.43 -11.25
CA THR A 226 4.42 9.94 -11.18
C THR A 226 4.99 9.70 -12.56
N GLN A 227 6.28 9.91 -12.70
CA GLN A 227 7.09 9.48 -13.84
C GLN A 227 7.76 8.16 -13.47
N VAL A 228 7.67 7.18 -14.36
CA VAL A 228 8.31 5.88 -14.17
C VAL A 228 9.58 5.83 -15.00
N LEU A 229 10.69 5.52 -14.33
CA LEU A 229 11.96 5.24 -14.97
C LEU A 229 12.27 3.75 -14.79
N SER A 230 12.52 3.03 -15.87
CA SER A 230 13.11 1.70 -15.79
C SER A 230 14.59 1.82 -15.44
N TYR A 231 15.12 0.81 -14.77
CA TYR A 231 16.55 0.74 -14.44
C TYR A 231 17.07 -0.69 -14.48
N ARG A 232 18.39 -0.82 -14.67
CA ARG A 232 19.10 -2.09 -14.62
C ARG A 232 20.48 -1.92 -14.01
N VAL A 233 20.82 -2.77 -13.06
CA VAL A 233 22.15 -2.89 -12.45
C VAL A 233 22.76 -4.22 -12.87
N PRO A 234 23.85 -4.22 -13.65
CA PRO A 234 24.48 -5.45 -14.11
C PRO A 234 25.11 -6.24 -12.96
N LEU A 235 25.23 -7.57 -13.13
CA LEU A 235 25.77 -8.46 -12.11
C LEU A 235 27.17 -8.04 -11.64
N GLU A 236 28.00 -7.55 -12.55
CA GLU A 236 29.39 -7.19 -12.30
C GLU A 236 29.56 -6.03 -11.31
N THR A 237 28.56 -5.19 -11.18
CA THR A 237 28.56 -4.02 -10.29
C THR A 237 27.50 -4.07 -9.21
N SER A 238 26.71 -5.13 -9.19
CA SER A 238 25.63 -5.33 -8.21
C SER A 238 26.19 -5.71 -6.84
N GLN A 239 25.54 -5.17 -5.81
CA GLN A 239 25.73 -5.59 -4.40
C GLN A 239 24.50 -6.37 -3.89
N TYR A 240 23.49 -6.57 -4.73
CA TYR A 240 22.28 -7.28 -4.35
C TYR A 240 22.56 -8.77 -4.14
N SER A 241 22.36 -9.23 -2.90
CA SER A 241 22.63 -10.61 -2.50
C SER A 241 21.33 -11.27 -2.02
N ILE A 242 21.10 -12.48 -2.52
CA ILE A 242 20.02 -13.36 -2.08
C ILE A 242 20.61 -14.40 -1.14
N HIS A 243 20.06 -14.46 0.08
CA HIS A 243 20.41 -15.50 1.04
C HIS A 243 19.27 -16.53 1.11
N TYR A 244 19.60 -17.80 1.04
CA TYR A 244 18.66 -18.91 1.21
C TYR A 244 19.18 -19.90 2.26
N GLY A 245 18.35 -20.15 3.29
CA GLY A 245 18.59 -21.15 4.32
C GLY A 245 17.28 -21.88 4.64
N GLU A 246 17.32 -23.21 4.75
CA GLU A 246 16.11 -24.00 5.03
C GLU A 246 15.60 -23.83 6.46
N THR A 247 16.48 -23.47 7.38
CA THR A 247 16.14 -23.27 8.82
C THR A 247 16.93 -22.11 9.41
N ALA A 248 16.47 -21.55 10.51
CA ALA A 248 17.17 -20.50 11.26
C ALA A 248 18.57 -20.93 11.79
N LYS A 249 18.89 -22.23 11.77
CA LYS A 249 20.17 -22.80 12.21
C LYS A 249 21.10 -23.16 11.05
N ASP A 250 20.59 -23.11 9.83
CA ASP A 250 21.34 -23.38 8.63
C ASP A 250 22.16 -22.15 8.24
N GLN A 251 23.46 -22.33 7.95
CA GLN A 251 24.30 -21.25 7.44
C GLN A 251 23.83 -20.76 6.05
N GLY A 252 23.05 -21.60 5.35
CA GLY A 252 22.48 -21.28 4.05
C GLY A 252 23.52 -21.04 2.96
N SER A 253 23.01 -20.58 1.82
CA SER A 253 23.82 -20.19 0.67
C SER A 253 23.51 -18.74 0.31
N THR A 254 24.52 -18.00 -0.11
CA THR A 254 24.35 -16.61 -0.58
C THR A 254 24.86 -16.49 -2.01
N VAL A 255 24.14 -15.75 -2.84
CA VAL A 255 24.54 -15.42 -4.21
C VAL A 255 24.32 -13.95 -4.47
N THR A 256 25.29 -13.30 -5.12
CA THR A 256 25.11 -11.95 -5.66
C THR A 256 24.53 -12.06 -7.07
N VAL A 257 23.56 -11.22 -7.39
CA VAL A 257 22.79 -11.25 -8.65
C VAL A 257 22.68 -9.86 -9.24
N GLY A 258 22.53 -9.77 -10.57
CA GLY A 258 22.08 -8.56 -11.21
C GLY A 258 20.60 -8.30 -10.89
N TYR A 259 20.13 -7.10 -11.14
CA TYR A 259 18.73 -6.78 -10.95
C TYR A 259 18.26 -5.64 -11.85
N HIS A 260 16.98 -5.61 -12.11
CA HIS A 260 16.33 -4.56 -12.90
C HIS A 260 14.96 -4.24 -12.29
N GLY A 261 14.35 -3.17 -12.77
CA GLY A 261 13.03 -2.81 -12.32
C GLY A 261 12.61 -1.41 -12.73
N SER A 262 11.76 -0.79 -11.91
CA SER A 262 11.24 0.55 -12.15
C SER A 262 11.25 1.37 -10.87
N ILE A 263 11.61 2.65 -11.00
CA ILE A 263 11.42 3.65 -9.95
C ILE A 263 10.30 4.59 -10.34
N PHE A 264 9.42 4.89 -9.40
CA PHE A 264 8.31 5.81 -9.57
C PHE A 264 8.67 7.11 -8.87
N VAL A 265 8.79 8.16 -9.63
CA VAL A 265 9.19 9.48 -9.17
C VAL A 265 7.98 10.39 -9.13
N ASP A 266 7.71 11.01 -7.99
CA ASP A 266 6.68 12.03 -7.86
C ASP A 266 6.97 13.18 -8.82
N ASP A 267 5.99 13.54 -9.67
CA ASP A 267 6.16 14.52 -10.74
C ASP A 267 6.36 15.95 -10.25
N GLU A 268 5.92 16.27 -9.04
CA GLU A 268 6.04 17.60 -8.44
C GLU A 268 7.31 17.74 -7.57
N LEU A 269 7.59 16.71 -6.77
CA LEU A 269 8.64 16.78 -5.74
C LEU A 269 9.96 16.13 -6.17
N HIS A 270 9.96 15.38 -7.27
CA HIS A 270 11.12 14.65 -7.81
C HIS A 270 11.76 13.68 -6.78
N VAL A 271 10.94 13.08 -5.94
CA VAL A 271 11.35 12.07 -4.95
C VAL A 271 10.84 10.68 -5.34
N VAL A 272 11.56 9.63 -4.95
CA VAL A 272 11.17 8.26 -5.26
C VAL A 272 10.08 7.79 -4.31
N VAL A 273 8.89 7.49 -4.82
CA VAL A 273 7.71 7.05 -4.04
C VAL A 273 7.45 5.55 -4.13
N ARG A 274 8.10 4.86 -5.09
CA ARG A 274 8.07 3.39 -5.21
C ARG A 274 9.30 2.90 -5.95
N ILE A 275 9.84 1.77 -5.50
CA ILE A 275 10.86 0.98 -6.19
C ILE A 275 10.26 -0.39 -6.46
N VAL A 276 10.37 -0.86 -7.69
CA VAL A 276 10.12 -2.26 -8.07
C VAL A 276 11.47 -2.84 -8.48
N GLN A 277 11.83 -4.00 -7.93
CA GLN A 277 13.09 -4.68 -8.18
C GLN A 277 12.83 -6.14 -8.47
N GLU A 278 13.51 -6.67 -9.47
CA GLU A 278 13.48 -8.09 -9.81
C GLU A 278 14.91 -8.60 -10.04
N ALA A 279 15.26 -9.68 -9.37
CA ALA A 279 16.58 -10.31 -9.50
C ALA A 279 16.75 -10.91 -10.89
N GLU A 280 17.95 -10.78 -11.45
CA GLU A 280 18.32 -11.42 -12.70
C GLU A 280 19.68 -12.14 -12.56
N ASN A 281 19.97 -13.02 -13.50
CA ASN A 281 21.21 -13.82 -13.48
C ASN A 281 21.37 -14.71 -12.23
N ILE A 282 20.26 -15.16 -11.64
CA ILE A 282 20.31 -16.15 -10.56
C ILE A 282 20.86 -17.45 -11.14
N PRO A 283 21.93 -18.05 -10.57
CA PRO A 283 22.49 -19.31 -11.06
C PRO A 283 21.44 -20.43 -11.02
N PRO A 284 21.31 -21.28 -12.06
CA PRO A 284 20.34 -22.37 -12.08
C PRO A 284 20.52 -23.42 -10.94
N SER A 285 21.72 -23.48 -10.35
CA SER A 285 22.02 -24.35 -9.22
C SER A 285 21.60 -23.77 -7.87
N PHE A 286 21.20 -22.49 -7.82
CA PHE A 286 20.77 -21.85 -6.59
C PHE A 286 19.30 -22.26 -6.29
N PRO A 287 18.93 -22.51 -5.03
CA PRO A 287 17.59 -23.00 -4.70
C PRO A 287 16.46 -22.02 -5.07
N VAL A 288 16.74 -20.72 -5.08
CA VAL A 288 15.79 -19.68 -5.48
C VAL A 288 15.91 -19.41 -6.96
N GLN A 289 14.80 -19.38 -7.68
CA GLN A 289 14.71 -19.14 -9.13
C GLN A 289 14.28 -17.72 -9.47
N GLN A 290 13.51 -17.07 -8.59
CA GLN A 290 13.00 -15.73 -8.81
C GLN A 290 12.82 -14.97 -7.50
N VAL A 291 13.19 -13.69 -7.49
CA VAL A 291 12.90 -12.76 -6.40
C VAL A 291 12.40 -11.46 -6.99
N LYS A 292 11.29 -10.98 -6.48
CA LYS A 292 10.70 -9.69 -6.83
C LYS A 292 10.32 -8.94 -5.57
N GLU A 293 10.66 -7.65 -5.54
CA GLU A 293 10.32 -6.76 -4.45
C GLU A 293 9.62 -5.50 -4.96
N THR A 294 8.63 -5.03 -4.21
CA THR A 294 8.04 -3.71 -4.40
C THR A 294 8.12 -2.97 -3.07
N LEU A 295 8.83 -1.87 -3.04
CA LEU A 295 9.00 -1.02 -1.86
C LEU A 295 8.31 0.32 -2.09
N ASP A 296 7.32 0.64 -1.28
CA ASP A 296 6.55 1.88 -1.31
C ASP A 296 6.98 2.82 -0.19
N TYR A 297 7.06 4.11 -0.52
CA TYR A 297 7.34 5.20 0.42
C TYR A 297 6.14 6.14 0.48
N ASP A 298 5.76 6.64 1.66
CA ASP A 298 4.71 7.65 1.81
C ASP A 298 5.14 8.73 2.80
N PHE A 299 4.51 9.90 2.70
CA PHE A 299 4.79 11.00 3.62
C PHE A 299 4.19 10.73 5.00
N THR A 300 5.03 10.80 6.01
CA THR A 300 4.68 10.49 7.39
C THR A 300 5.20 11.56 8.33
N LYS A 301 4.36 12.03 9.26
CA LYS A 301 4.74 13.02 10.25
C LYS A 301 5.47 12.38 11.44
N ILE A 302 6.63 12.94 11.78
CA ILE A 302 7.33 12.67 13.04
C ILE A 302 7.51 14.00 13.78
N GLY A 303 6.77 14.19 14.88
CA GLY A 303 6.64 15.50 15.49
C GLY A 303 5.97 16.51 14.56
N ASP A 304 6.59 17.67 14.38
CA ASP A 304 6.06 18.76 13.54
C ASP A 304 6.56 18.71 12.08
N ARG A 305 7.39 17.72 11.74
CA ARG A 305 7.99 17.58 10.40
C ARG A 305 7.44 16.39 9.67
N GLU A 306 7.37 16.50 8.34
CA GLU A 306 6.97 15.43 7.43
C GLU A 306 8.19 14.87 6.71
N PHE A 307 8.24 13.54 6.60
CA PHE A 307 9.34 12.80 5.99
C PHE A 307 8.77 11.76 5.03
N LEU A 308 9.46 11.50 3.93
CA LEU A 308 9.16 10.37 3.06
C LEU A 308 9.79 9.11 3.66
N LEU A 309 8.95 8.15 4.08
CA LEU A 309 9.39 6.96 4.82
C LEU A 309 8.82 5.71 4.17
N PRO A 310 9.47 4.54 4.30
CA PRO A 310 8.89 3.27 3.88
C PRO A 310 7.49 3.08 4.44
N LEU A 311 6.57 2.65 3.60
CA LEU A 311 5.17 2.37 3.95
C LEU A 311 4.90 0.88 3.95
N VAL A 312 5.30 0.20 2.86
CA VAL A 312 5.11 -1.23 2.69
C VAL A 312 6.17 -1.80 1.75
N ALA A 313 6.62 -3.03 2.04
CA ALA A 313 7.41 -3.84 1.12
C ALA A 313 6.68 -5.17 0.85
N ASP A 314 6.47 -5.52 -0.42
CA ASP A 314 5.96 -6.82 -0.88
C ASP A 314 7.13 -7.56 -1.52
N VAL A 315 7.64 -8.60 -0.86
CA VAL A 315 8.74 -9.44 -1.33
C VAL A 315 8.19 -10.80 -1.71
N ARG A 316 8.44 -11.22 -2.94
CA ARG A 316 8.03 -12.53 -3.46
C ARG A 316 9.25 -13.30 -3.90
N MET A 317 9.29 -14.57 -3.52
CA MET A 317 10.38 -15.49 -3.81
C MET A 317 9.84 -16.82 -4.32
N HIS A 318 10.42 -17.33 -5.40
CA HIS A 318 10.10 -18.65 -5.95
C HIS A 318 11.26 -19.61 -5.68
N SER A 319 10.96 -20.71 -5.01
CA SER A 319 11.93 -21.78 -4.72
C SER A 319 11.29 -23.14 -4.99
N GLY A 320 11.83 -23.89 -5.94
CA GLY A 320 11.31 -25.20 -6.31
C GLY A 320 9.87 -25.14 -6.83
N ARG A 321 8.89 -25.55 -6.02
CA ARG A 321 7.45 -25.51 -6.35
C ARG A 321 6.69 -24.50 -5.50
N GLU A 322 7.37 -23.80 -4.63
CA GLU A 322 6.75 -22.93 -3.64
C GLU A 322 7.05 -21.46 -3.95
N TRP A 323 6.03 -20.66 -3.87
CA TRP A 323 6.13 -19.21 -3.80
C TRP A 323 5.95 -18.77 -2.36
N ALA A 324 6.90 -18.01 -1.86
CA ALA A 324 6.78 -17.27 -0.60
C ALA A 324 6.47 -15.81 -0.89
N LYS A 325 5.63 -15.20 -0.07
CA LYS A 325 5.33 -13.76 -0.12
C LYS A 325 5.36 -13.19 1.29
N ASN A 326 6.14 -12.12 1.47
CA ASN A 326 6.21 -11.34 2.71
C ASN A 326 5.69 -9.94 2.42
N VAL A 327 4.64 -9.54 3.13
CA VAL A 327 4.12 -8.17 3.09
C VAL A 327 4.48 -7.50 4.41
N LYS A 328 5.45 -6.58 4.37
CA LYS A 328 5.90 -5.80 5.51
C LYS A 328 5.24 -4.43 5.49
N GLU A 329 4.62 -4.04 6.57
CA GLU A 329 4.03 -2.72 6.76
C GLU A 329 4.77 -1.98 7.86
N PHE A 330 5.20 -0.75 7.57
CA PHE A 330 5.91 0.11 8.52
C PHE A 330 4.94 1.15 9.07
N ARG A 331 4.73 1.13 10.37
CA ARG A 331 3.69 1.92 11.02
C ARG A 331 4.16 2.56 12.31
N LEU A 332 3.39 3.49 12.84
CA LEU A 332 3.57 4.10 14.15
C LEU A 332 4.96 4.77 14.31
N TYR A 333 5.41 5.44 13.27
CA TYR A 333 6.66 6.19 13.27
C TYR A 333 6.70 7.24 14.40
N ARG A 334 7.81 7.26 15.14
CA ARG A 334 8.07 8.20 16.22
C ARG A 334 9.52 8.63 16.20
N LYS A 335 9.80 9.81 16.76
CA LYS A 335 11.17 10.25 16.96
C LYS A 335 11.93 9.26 17.86
N PHE A 336 13.15 8.94 17.49
CA PHE A 336 14.02 8.10 18.32
C PHE A 336 14.22 8.72 19.70
N SER A 337 14.11 7.91 20.74
CA SER A 337 14.49 8.22 22.11
C SER A 337 15.05 6.96 22.75
N ALA A 338 16.16 7.06 23.45
CA ALA A 338 16.79 5.92 24.13
C ALA A 338 15.86 5.27 25.18
N ASP A 339 14.93 6.05 25.73
CA ASP A 339 13.96 5.60 26.76
C ASP A 339 12.59 5.25 26.15
N ALA A 340 12.44 5.26 24.82
CA ALA A 340 11.17 4.99 24.17
C ALA A 340 10.79 3.52 24.32
N VAL A 341 9.99 3.23 25.34
CA VAL A 341 9.25 1.96 25.41
C VAL A 341 7.99 2.12 24.57
N ILE A 342 7.97 1.50 23.39
CA ILE A 342 6.74 1.39 22.62
C ILE A 342 5.92 0.29 23.30
N LYS A 343 4.88 0.67 24.05
CA LYS A 343 3.84 -0.29 24.46
C LYS A 343 3.02 -0.58 23.20
N PHE A 344 3.17 -1.75 22.69
CA PHE A 344 2.29 -2.26 21.66
C PHE A 344 1.09 -2.89 22.37
N ASP A 345 -0.11 -2.35 22.14
CA ASP A 345 -1.31 -3.14 22.32
C ASP A 345 -1.20 -4.26 21.27
N SER A 346 -1.31 -5.50 21.70
CA SER A 346 -1.05 -6.71 20.93
C SER A 346 -2.07 -6.96 19.81
N GLU A 347 -2.87 -5.96 19.43
CA GLU A 347 -3.81 -6.09 18.33
C GLU A 347 -3.07 -6.04 16.98
N GLU A 348 -3.27 -7.07 16.18
CA GLU A 348 -2.83 -7.11 14.79
C GLU A 348 -3.41 -5.91 14.03
N LEU A 349 -2.53 -5.10 13.44
CA LEU A 349 -2.96 -3.96 12.62
C LEU A 349 -3.64 -4.48 11.34
N SER A 350 -4.80 -3.95 11.00
CA SER A 350 -5.46 -4.28 9.74
C SER A 350 -4.54 -3.96 8.54
N PRO A 351 -4.53 -4.82 7.51
CA PRO A 351 -3.74 -4.57 6.30
C PRO A 351 -4.02 -3.21 5.67
N LEU A 352 -3.01 -2.63 5.04
CA LEU A 352 -3.18 -1.39 4.27
C LEU A 352 -4.17 -1.61 3.12
N PRO A 353 -5.07 -0.64 2.85
CA PRO A 353 -6.01 -0.74 1.75
C PRO A 353 -5.30 -0.64 0.38
N ASP A 354 -5.94 -1.20 -0.64
CA ASP A 354 -5.41 -1.30 -2.00
C ASP A 354 -5.02 0.05 -2.63
N ASP A 355 -5.72 1.13 -2.31
CA ASP A 355 -5.41 2.47 -2.81
C ASP A 355 -4.07 3.02 -2.28
N LYS A 356 -3.53 2.42 -1.21
CA LYS A 356 -2.21 2.72 -0.66
C LYS A 356 -1.10 1.88 -1.30
N THR A 357 -1.42 0.69 -1.78
CA THR A 357 -0.42 -0.31 -2.19
C THR A 357 -0.42 -0.61 -3.69
N LYS A 358 -1.51 -0.30 -4.41
CA LYS A 358 -1.61 -0.57 -5.86
C LYS A 358 -1.33 0.67 -6.70
N GLU A 359 -0.68 0.45 -7.83
CA GLU A 359 -0.58 1.45 -8.89
C GLU A 359 -1.97 1.73 -9.46
N GLN A 360 -2.21 2.99 -9.78
CA GLN A 360 -3.44 3.47 -10.40
C GLN A 360 -3.16 3.87 -11.85
N ALA A 361 -4.17 3.76 -12.70
CA ALA A 361 -4.08 4.31 -14.04
C ALA A 361 -3.72 5.81 -13.97
N PRO A 362 -2.96 6.36 -14.94
CA PRO A 362 -2.63 7.77 -14.98
C PRO A 362 -3.88 8.63 -14.82
N GLN A 363 -3.80 9.62 -13.94
CA GLN A 363 -4.89 10.53 -13.63
C GLN A 363 -4.41 11.98 -13.77
N PRO A 364 -5.30 12.92 -14.09
CA PRO A 364 -4.94 14.33 -14.05
C PRO A 364 -4.51 14.72 -12.63
N PRO A 365 -3.62 15.70 -12.49
CA PRO A 365 -3.25 16.21 -11.18
C PRO A 365 -4.51 16.65 -10.41
N PRO A 366 -4.54 16.47 -9.08
CA PRO A 366 -5.68 16.89 -8.28
C PRO A 366 -5.89 18.40 -8.48
N SER A 367 -7.16 18.78 -8.67
CA SER A 367 -7.51 20.19 -8.77
C SER A 367 -7.06 20.92 -7.50
N PRO A 368 -6.48 22.13 -7.61
CA PRO A 368 -6.08 22.89 -6.43
C PRO A 368 -7.31 23.08 -5.52
N GLN A 369 -7.17 22.67 -4.27
CA GLN A 369 -8.20 22.93 -3.29
C GLN A 369 -8.29 24.44 -3.08
N PRO A 370 -9.49 25.03 -3.05
CA PRO A 370 -9.63 26.45 -2.70
C PRO A 370 -9.08 26.66 -1.28
N LYS A 371 -8.16 27.63 -1.15
CA LYS A 371 -7.59 28.06 0.12
C LYS A 371 -8.64 28.66 1.04
#